data_c6d5bf82732e0836344a652bef9b0c60
#
_entry.id   c6d5bf82732e0836344a652bef9b0c60
#
_cell.length_a   1.000
_cell.length_b   1.000
_cell.length_c   1.000
_cell.angle_alpha   90.00
_cell.angle_beta   90.00
_cell.angle_gamma   90.00
#
_symmetry.space_group_name_H-M   'P 1'
#
loop_
_entity.id
_entity.type
_entity.pdbx_description
1 polymer ?
#
loop_
_entity_poly.entity_id
_entity_poly.type
_entity_poly.pdbx_seq_one_letter_code
_entity_poly.pdbx_strand_id
1 'polypeptide(L)'
;MSYILKLLKNNFLLTLLSFMKSKNWVNRQKNDQFVKKAKQLGYINRAAFKLEEIEQKYKIIEHSREILELGSSPGGWTQVILNYNSKTNITCFDLLDMKINNQSIAFYLSLIHI
;
A
#
# COMPACT_ATOMS: atom_id res chain seq x y z
N MET A 1 -15.87 -10.13 0.00
CA MET A 1 -15.15 -9.02 0.70
C MET A 1 -14.84 -9.36 2.14
N SER A 2 -15.82 -9.70 2.98
CA SER A 2 -15.57 -10.03 4.40
C SER A 2 -14.60 -11.20 4.59
N TYR A 3 -14.65 -12.22 3.74
CA TYR A 3 -13.73 -13.35 3.79
C TYR A 3 -12.30 -12.97 3.46
N ILE A 4 -12.10 -12.15 2.45
CA ILE A 4 -10.78 -11.64 2.06
C ILE A 4 -10.19 -10.78 3.17
N LEU A 5 -10.99 -9.89 3.77
CA LEU A 5 -10.58 -9.05 4.88
C LEU A 5 -10.20 -9.90 6.11
N LYS A 6 -10.93 -10.97 6.37
CA LYS A 6 -10.63 -11.90 7.47
C LYS A 6 -9.31 -12.64 7.23
N LEU A 7 -9.05 -13.07 6.02
CA LEU A 7 -7.79 -13.71 5.62
C LEU A 7 -6.62 -12.74 5.79
N LEU A 8 -6.77 -11.50 5.34
CA LEU A 8 -5.76 -10.47 5.48
C LEU A 8 -5.48 -10.17 6.94
N LYS A 9 -6.53 -10.08 7.76
CA LYS A 9 -6.38 -9.84 9.20
C LYS A 9 -5.59 -10.96 9.89
N ASN A 10 -5.94 -12.20 9.61
CA ASN A 10 -5.37 -13.34 10.35
C ASN A 10 -3.97 -13.73 9.87
N ASN A 11 -3.68 -13.58 8.58
CA ASN A 11 -2.44 -14.09 8.01
C ASN A 11 -1.48 -12.97 7.56
N PHE A 12 -1.99 -11.95 6.87
CA PHE A 12 -1.15 -10.90 6.30
C PHE A 12 -0.75 -9.85 7.34
N LEU A 13 -1.71 -9.33 8.11
CA LEU A 13 -1.41 -8.29 9.10
C LEU A 13 -0.57 -8.81 10.26
N LEU A 14 -0.86 -10.01 10.76
CA LEU A 14 -0.05 -10.61 11.82
C LEU A 14 1.36 -10.90 11.33
N THR A 15 1.51 -11.40 10.12
CA THR A 15 2.82 -11.64 9.50
C THR A 15 3.56 -10.32 9.29
N LEU A 16 2.90 -9.29 8.80
CA LEU A 16 3.49 -7.98 8.58
C LEU A 16 3.93 -7.33 9.91
N LEU A 17 3.08 -7.35 10.93
CA LEU A 17 3.43 -6.80 12.25
C LEU A 17 4.57 -7.56 12.91
N SER A 18 4.56 -8.89 12.81
CA SER A 18 5.64 -9.74 13.30
C SER A 18 6.95 -9.44 12.58
N PHE A 19 6.90 -9.26 11.27
CA PHE A 19 8.04 -8.93 10.44
C PHE A 19 8.60 -7.53 10.75
N MET A 20 7.75 -6.55 11.01
CA MET A 20 8.14 -5.18 11.35
C MET A 20 8.86 -5.07 12.70
N LYS A 21 8.65 -6.01 13.62
CA LYS A 21 9.33 -6.05 14.92
C LYS A 21 10.73 -6.67 14.85
N SER A 22 11.12 -7.23 13.72
CA SER A 22 12.40 -7.91 13.55
C SER A 22 13.53 -6.91 13.31
N LYS A 23 14.64 -7.03 14.08
CA LYS A 23 15.87 -6.26 13.82
C LYS A 23 16.44 -6.56 12.43
N ASN A 24 16.30 -7.78 11.96
CA ASN A 24 16.74 -8.17 10.62
C ASN A 24 15.96 -7.46 9.51
N TRP A 25 14.69 -7.17 9.74
CA TRP A 25 13.90 -6.40 8.82
C TRP A 25 14.43 -4.97 8.69
N VAL A 26 14.72 -4.31 9.80
CA VAL A 26 15.29 -2.94 9.80
C VAL A 26 16.62 -2.90 9.06
N ASN A 27 17.50 -3.87 9.29
CA ASN A 27 18.79 -3.94 8.60
C ASN A 27 18.63 -4.19 7.10
N ARG A 28 17.69 -5.06 6.71
CA ARG A 28 17.38 -5.29 5.30
C ARG A 28 16.85 -4.04 4.63
N GLN A 29 16.00 -3.26 5.31
CA GLN A 29 15.48 -1.99 4.80
C GLN A 29 16.61 -0.99 4.54
N LYS A 30 17.58 -0.86 5.45
CA LYS A 30 18.72 0.05 5.29
C LYS A 30 19.61 -0.30 4.10
N ASN A 31 19.76 -1.59 3.80
CA ASN A 31 20.66 -2.09 2.76
C ASN A 31 19.95 -2.39 1.43
N ASP A 32 18.64 -2.30 1.39
CA ASP A 32 17.86 -2.61 0.19
C ASP A 32 18.00 -1.48 -0.84
N GLN A 33 18.48 -1.83 -2.03
CA GLN A 33 18.63 -0.87 -3.14
C GLN A 33 17.32 -0.27 -3.60
N PHE A 34 16.20 -0.99 -3.50
CA PHE A 34 14.88 -0.49 -3.86
C PHE A 34 14.36 0.54 -2.84
N VAL A 35 14.72 0.38 -1.56
CA VAL A 35 14.42 1.40 -0.53
C VAL A 35 15.12 2.71 -0.86
N LYS A 36 16.40 2.64 -1.22
CA LYS A 36 17.18 3.82 -1.63
C LYS A 36 16.60 4.46 -2.89
N LYS A 37 16.27 3.65 -3.88
CA LYS A 37 15.69 4.13 -5.14
C LYS A 37 14.32 4.77 -4.92
N ALA A 38 13.49 4.20 -4.05
CA ALA A 38 12.19 4.78 -3.70
C ALA A 38 12.34 6.18 -3.10
N LYS A 39 13.27 6.36 -2.17
CA LYS A 39 13.57 7.67 -1.59
C LYS A 39 14.02 8.68 -2.65
N GLN A 40 14.88 8.27 -3.55
CA GLN A 40 15.37 9.14 -4.64
C GLN A 40 14.25 9.59 -5.57
N LEU A 41 13.27 8.72 -5.84
CA LEU A 41 12.16 9.01 -6.74
C LEU A 41 10.94 9.64 -6.04
N GLY A 42 11.01 9.85 -4.74
CA GLY A 42 9.92 10.45 -3.97
C GLY A 42 8.81 9.49 -3.59
N TYR A 43 9.02 8.19 -3.69
CA TYR A 43 8.06 7.20 -3.23
C TYR A 43 8.13 7.01 -1.72
N ILE A 44 6.97 6.78 -1.11
CA ILE A 44 6.86 6.54 0.34
C ILE A 44 7.58 5.26 0.75
N ASN A 45 7.48 4.21 -0.07
CA ASN A 45 8.17 2.94 0.16
C ASN A 45 8.44 2.20 -1.14
N ARG A 46 9.21 1.12 -1.03
CA ARG A 46 9.60 0.30 -2.19
C ARG A 46 8.44 -0.49 -2.81
N ALA A 47 7.34 -0.68 -2.09
CA ALA A 47 6.19 -1.41 -2.60
C ALA A 47 5.60 -0.77 -3.87
N ALA A 48 5.84 0.53 -4.08
CA ALA A 48 5.42 1.25 -5.27
C ALA A 48 5.92 0.60 -6.57
N PHE A 49 7.14 0.09 -6.59
CA PHE A 49 7.72 -0.50 -7.82
C PHE A 49 6.97 -1.73 -8.28
N LYS A 50 6.47 -2.55 -7.37
CA LYS A 50 5.71 -3.74 -7.74
C LYS A 50 4.39 -3.38 -8.42
N LEU A 51 3.70 -2.38 -7.89
CA LEU A 51 2.46 -1.94 -8.51
C LEU A 51 2.69 -1.25 -9.85
N GLU A 52 3.76 -0.47 -9.99
CA GLU A 52 4.15 0.09 -11.29
C GLU A 52 4.38 -1.00 -12.33
N GLU A 53 5.09 -2.06 -11.97
CA GLU A 53 5.34 -3.20 -12.84
C GLU A 53 4.04 -3.86 -13.29
N ILE A 54 3.11 -4.06 -12.36
CA ILE A 54 1.79 -4.63 -12.66
C ILE A 54 1.00 -3.70 -13.59
N GLU A 55 1.02 -2.41 -13.32
CA GLU A 55 0.27 -1.43 -14.12
C GLU A 55 0.82 -1.32 -15.55
N GLN A 56 2.14 -1.33 -15.70
CA GLN A 56 2.77 -1.32 -17.03
C GLN A 56 2.34 -2.51 -17.88
N LYS A 57 2.12 -3.65 -17.24
CA LYS A 57 1.75 -4.89 -17.92
C LYS A 57 0.24 -5.00 -18.18
N TYR A 58 -0.58 -4.68 -17.21
CA TYR A 58 -2.02 -4.97 -17.23
C TYR A 58 -2.92 -3.74 -17.34
N LYS A 59 -2.43 -2.57 -17.03
CA LYS A 59 -3.17 -1.29 -17.11
C LYS A 59 -4.50 -1.29 -16.36
N ILE A 60 -4.51 -1.89 -15.17
CA ILE A 60 -5.71 -2.01 -14.35
C ILE A 60 -6.12 -0.70 -13.69
N ILE A 61 -5.15 0.11 -13.28
CA ILE A 61 -5.39 1.39 -12.62
C ILE A 61 -5.95 2.40 -13.61
N GLU A 62 -5.37 2.46 -14.79
CA GLU A 62 -5.75 3.39 -15.84
C GLU A 62 -7.23 3.30 -16.20
N HIS A 63 -7.80 2.10 -16.15
CA HIS A 63 -9.18 1.83 -16.51
C HIS A 63 -10.14 1.73 -15.33
N SER A 64 -9.67 1.98 -14.11
CA SER A 64 -10.49 1.86 -12.91
C SER A 64 -11.01 3.22 -12.45
N ARG A 65 -12.30 3.30 -12.12
CA ARG A 65 -12.93 4.49 -11.54
C ARG A 65 -12.90 4.47 -10.03
N GLU A 66 -13.02 3.29 -9.46
CA GLU A 66 -13.02 3.07 -8.02
C GLU A 66 -12.08 1.93 -7.69
N ILE A 67 -11.22 2.16 -6.70
CA ILE A 67 -10.24 1.19 -6.24
C ILE A 67 -10.38 1.01 -4.74
N LEU A 68 -10.43 -0.24 -4.34
CA LEU A 68 -10.37 -0.63 -2.93
C LEU A 68 -8.97 -1.14 -2.63
N GLU A 69 -8.28 -0.48 -1.72
CA GLU A 69 -6.94 -0.86 -1.30
C GLU A 69 -6.97 -1.36 0.14
N LEU A 70 -6.54 -2.59 0.36
CA LEU A 70 -6.46 -3.21 1.67
C LEU A 70 -5.01 -3.30 2.10
N GLY A 71 -4.71 -2.85 3.32
CA GLY A 71 -3.34 -2.77 3.80
C GLY A 71 -2.59 -1.59 3.16
N SER A 72 -3.22 -0.43 3.10
CA SER A 72 -2.77 0.71 2.30
C SER A 72 -1.59 1.48 2.90
N SER A 73 -1.43 1.44 4.23
CA SER A 73 -0.37 2.20 4.90
C SER A 73 1.03 1.71 4.51
N PRO A 74 2.01 2.58 4.37
CA PRO A 74 1.97 4.04 4.53
C PRO A 74 1.46 4.81 3.30
N GLY A 75 1.16 4.15 2.19
CA GLY A 75 0.58 4.78 1.01
C GLY A 75 1.39 4.67 -0.28
N GLY A 76 2.35 3.74 -0.34
CA GLY A 76 3.18 3.56 -1.54
C GLY A 76 2.37 3.17 -2.77
N TRP A 77 1.45 2.24 -2.63
CA TRP A 77 0.56 1.85 -3.71
C TRP A 77 -0.46 2.94 -4.03
N THR A 78 -1.01 3.57 -3.00
CA THR A 78 -1.92 4.71 -3.18
C THR A 78 -1.28 5.82 -4.00
N GLN A 79 -0.02 6.11 -3.73
CA GLN A 79 0.77 7.10 -4.47
C GLN A 79 0.89 6.73 -5.95
N VAL A 80 1.18 5.47 -6.27
CA VAL A 80 1.24 4.98 -7.65
C VAL A 80 -0.12 5.09 -8.33
N ILE A 81 -1.19 4.69 -7.64
CA ILE A 81 -2.55 4.80 -8.18
C ILE A 81 -2.87 6.24 -8.58
N LEU A 82 -2.58 7.20 -7.72
CA LEU A 82 -2.84 8.62 -8.00
C LEU A 82 -1.98 9.15 -9.15
N ASN A 83 -0.76 8.65 -9.31
CA ASN A 83 0.11 9.03 -10.40
C ASN A 83 -0.40 8.57 -11.76
N TYR A 84 -0.96 7.35 -11.82
CA TYR A 84 -1.50 6.81 -13.06
C TYR A 84 -2.92 7.27 -13.37
N ASN A 85 -3.72 7.55 -12.34
CA ASN A 85 -5.12 7.94 -12.52
C ASN A 85 -5.56 8.87 -11.39
N SER A 86 -5.38 10.17 -11.57
CA SER A 86 -5.74 11.18 -10.58
C SER A 86 -7.26 11.32 -10.36
N LYS A 87 -8.07 10.76 -11.25
CA LYS A 87 -9.55 10.84 -11.20
C LYS A 87 -10.19 9.65 -10.50
N THR A 88 -9.42 8.62 -10.16
CA THR A 88 -9.98 7.45 -9.49
C THR A 88 -10.28 7.76 -8.02
N ASN A 89 -11.36 7.18 -7.52
CA ASN A 89 -11.68 7.23 -6.11
C ASN A 89 -11.07 6.02 -5.42
N ILE A 90 -10.29 6.26 -4.37
CA ILE A 90 -9.58 5.20 -3.66
C ILE A 90 -10.17 5.09 -2.26
N THR A 91 -10.59 3.89 -1.89
CA THR A 91 -10.98 3.58 -0.52
C THR A 91 -9.90 2.72 0.10
N CYS A 92 -9.28 3.23 1.15
CA CYS A 92 -8.14 2.60 1.81
C CYS A 92 -8.51 2.09 3.19
N PHE A 93 -8.07 0.89 3.51
CA PHE A 93 -8.20 0.31 4.84
C PHE A 93 -6.85 -0.16 5.35
N ASP A 94 -6.51 0.24 6.57
CA ASP A 94 -5.33 -0.26 7.27
C ASP A 94 -5.51 -0.14 8.78
N LEU A 95 -4.66 -0.82 9.51
CA LEU A 95 -4.51 -0.67 10.97
C LEU A 95 -3.52 0.44 11.32
N LEU A 96 -2.70 0.87 10.37
CA LEU A 96 -1.69 1.91 10.50
C LEU A 96 -2.10 3.13 9.69
N ASP A 97 -1.70 4.30 10.15
CA ASP A 97 -2.07 5.55 9.52
C ASP A 97 -1.36 5.76 8.16
N MET A 98 -1.97 6.58 7.33
CA MET A 98 -1.46 6.91 6.01
C MET A 98 -0.53 8.12 6.06
N LYS A 99 0.47 8.13 5.18
CA LYS A 99 1.33 9.30 4.96
C LYS A 99 0.87 10.19 3.81
N ILE A 100 -0.21 9.81 3.15
CA ILE A 100 -0.81 10.59 2.05
C ILE A 100 -2.16 11.11 2.49
N ASN A 101 -2.42 12.38 2.18
CA ASN A 101 -3.73 12.98 2.30
C ASN A 101 -4.12 13.59 0.95
N ASN A 102 -5.25 13.16 0.39
CA ASN A 102 -5.75 13.62 -0.90
C ASN A 102 -7.26 13.51 -0.92
N GLN A 103 -7.92 14.42 -1.60
CA GLN A 103 -9.39 14.44 -1.69
C GLN A 103 -9.99 13.20 -2.37
N SER A 104 -9.22 12.53 -3.22
CA SER A 104 -9.64 11.29 -3.90
C SER A 104 -9.56 10.06 -3.00
N ILE A 105 -9.03 10.19 -1.79
CA ILE A 105 -8.80 9.07 -0.87
C ILE A 105 -9.81 9.12 0.26
N ALA A 106 -10.58 8.05 0.42
CA ALA A 106 -11.32 7.77 1.63
C ALA A 106 -10.51 6.76 2.45
N PHE A 107 -9.94 7.20 3.55
CA PHE A 107 -9.12 6.34 4.41
C PHE A 107 -9.88 5.96 5.68
N TYR A 108 -9.89 4.69 5.98
CA TYR A 108 -10.47 4.15 7.20
C TYR A 108 -9.40 3.46 8.03
N LEU A 109 -9.05 4.09 9.16
CA LEU A 109 -8.21 3.46 10.17
C LEU A 109 -9.07 2.43 10.87
N SER A 110 -8.97 1.21 10.45
CA SER A 110 -9.90 0.19 10.86
C SER A 110 -9.25 -0.78 11.83
N LEU A 111 -9.74 -0.75 13.05
CA LEU A 111 -9.78 -1.96 13.83
C LEU A 111 -10.89 -2.82 13.22
N ILE A 112 -10.57 -3.44 12.09
CA ILE A 112 -11.55 -4.29 11.42
C ILE A 112 -11.76 -5.53 12.27
N HIS A 113 -12.75 -5.46 13.12
CA HIS A 113 -13.32 -6.64 13.75
C HIS A 113 -14.25 -7.30 12.73
N ILE A 114 -13.65 -8.16 11.95
CA ILE A 114 -14.41 -8.98 11.04
C ILE A 114 -14.43 -10.39 11.59
#